data_9fb41a63cefd6a4b2f6e5756b35065db
#
_entry.id   9fb41a63cefd6a4b2f6e5756b35065db
#
_cell.length_a   1.000
_cell.length_b   1.000
_cell.length_c   1.000
_cell.angle_alpha   90.00
_cell.angle_beta   90.00
_cell.angle_gamma   90.00
#
_symmetry.space_group_name_H-M   'P 1'
#
loop_
_entity.id
_entity.type
_entity.pdbx_description
1 polymer ?
#
loop_
_entity_poly.entity_id
_entity_poly.type
_entity_poly.pdbx_seq_one_letter_code
_entity_poly.pdbx_strand_id
1 'polypeptide(L)'
;TRHEPKRVDVDSTTVLVTPDNAGSALRSRIEGAEDRLLIQQVRIDSRENDLLRAALRAAERGVRVRIHLGGSWYVEEDNAALVGWLNRRAEANEWDLEASVDEANGYEKIHTKGVVVDDTAVVGSLNWVESATAENREVLVALESAGAADYYASVFEADWDDTGSRPIPGGLLAAAAVAGSGGLLALRRLEFVGRGETVTDWQW
;
A
#
# COMPACT_ATOMS: atom_id res chain seq x y z
N THR A 1 7.06 23.74 1.43
CA THR A 1 7.56 22.38 1.13
C THR A 1 7.59 21.59 2.43
N ARG A 2 7.12 20.33 2.41
CA ARG A 2 7.15 19.45 3.59
C ARG A 2 8.54 18.88 3.84
N HIS A 3 9.31 18.68 2.77
CA HIS A 3 10.63 18.06 2.84
C HIS A 3 11.64 18.94 2.10
N GLU A 4 12.69 19.31 2.82
CA GLU A 4 13.80 20.05 2.21
C GLU A 4 14.78 19.08 1.53
N PRO A 5 15.47 19.50 0.44
CA PRO A 5 16.49 18.67 -0.18
C PRO A 5 17.59 18.30 0.80
N LYS A 6 17.98 17.02 0.84
CA LYS A 6 19.04 16.51 1.72
C LYS A 6 20.18 15.93 0.89
N ARG A 7 21.40 16.30 1.20
CA ARG A 7 22.61 15.62 0.72
C ARG A 7 22.92 14.47 1.68
N VAL A 8 23.23 13.32 1.13
CA VAL A 8 23.56 12.11 1.88
C VAL A 8 24.83 11.51 1.34
N ASP A 9 25.65 10.92 2.20
CA ASP A 9 26.74 10.06 1.80
C ASP A 9 26.20 8.69 1.42
N VAL A 10 26.75 8.07 0.39
CA VAL A 10 26.32 6.79 -0.14
C VAL A 10 27.50 5.83 -0.17
N ASP A 11 27.39 4.69 0.50
CA ASP A 11 28.44 3.68 0.56
C ASP A 11 28.61 3.01 -0.79
N SER A 12 27.50 2.65 -1.44
CA SER A 12 27.50 2.16 -2.82
C SER A 12 26.22 2.54 -3.57
N THR A 13 26.33 2.57 -4.89
CA THR A 13 25.22 2.81 -5.80
C THR A 13 25.17 1.74 -6.85
N THR A 14 24.03 1.05 -6.99
CA THR A 14 23.80 0.05 -8.03
C THR A 14 22.70 0.53 -8.98
N VAL A 15 23.02 0.59 -10.28
CA VAL A 15 22.04 0.87 -11.33
C VAL A 15 21.45 -0.44 -11.83
N LEU A 16 20.14 -0.53 -11.85
CA LEU A 16 19.37 -1.70 -12.23
C LEU A 16 18.45 -1.36 -13.41
N VAL A 17 18.27 -2.31 -14.33
CA VAL A 17 17.43 -2.12 -15.51
C VAL A 17 16.53 -3.33 -15.76
N THR A 18 15.31 -3.11 -16.18
CA THR A 18 14.42 -4.16 -16.67
C THR A 18 14.55 -4.31 -18.19
N PRO A 19 14.25 -5.48 -18.73
CA PRO A 19 13.93 -6.75 -18.03
C PRO A 19 15.17 -7.50 -17.54
N ASP A 20 16.38 -6.95 -17.72
CA ASP A 20 17.64 -7.69 -17.62
C ASP A 20 17.98 -8.14 -16.18
N ASN A 21 17.88 -7.24 -15.20
CA ASN A 21 18.36 -7.53 -13.84
C ASN A 21 17.55 -6.91 -12.71
N ALA A 22 16.73 -5.87 -12.96
CA ALA A 22 16.10 -5.11 -11.89
C ALA A 22 15.13 -5.96 -11.06
N GLY A 23 14.29 -6.77 -11.70
CA GLY A 23 13.31 -7.62 -11.01
C GLY A 23 13.96 -8.60 -10.04
N SER A 24 14.98 -9.33 -10.50
CA SER A 24 15.71 -10.31 -9.68
C SER A 24 16.52 -9.64 -8.56
N ALA A 25 17.18 -8.53 -8.87
CA ALA A 25 18.01 -7.81 -7.90
C ALA A 25 17.15 -7.14 -6.79
N LEU A 26 16.00 -6.56 -7.16
CA LEU A 26 15.08 -5.99 -6.18
C LEU A 26 14.44 -7.08 -5.31
N ARG A 27 14.01 -8.20 -5.93
CA ARG A 27 13.50 -9.35 -5.20
C ARG A 27 14.49 -9.88 -4.17
N SER A 28 15.75 -10.05 -4.58
CA SER A 28 16.81 -10.54 -3.68
C SER A 28 17.02 -9.60 -2.47
N ARG A 29 16.96 -8.28 -2.67
CA ARG A 29 17.03 -7.30 -1.57
C ARG A 29 15.85 -7.43 -0.62
N ILE A 30 14.63 -7.51 -1.15
CA ILE A 30 13.41 -7.69 -0.35
C ILE A 30 13.47 -9.00 0.45
N GLU A 31 13.94 -10.08 -0.17
CA GLU A 31 14.11 -11.38 0.51
C GLU A 31 15.18 -11.34 1.60
N GLY A 32 16.16 -10.43 1.48
CA GLY A 32 17.21 -10.20 2.47
C GLY A 32 16.85 -9.18 3.56
N ALA A 33 15.65 -8.59 3.54
CA ALA A 33 15.23 -7.63 4.57
C ALA A 33 15.21 -8.27 5.97
N GLU A 34 15.74 -7.53 6.98
CA GLU A 34 15.86 -7.98 8.37
C GLU A 34 14.98 -7.17 9.33
N ASP A 35 14.88 -5.85 9.16
CA ASP A 35 14.20 -4.95 10.09
C ASP A 35 12.94 -4.31 9.50
N ARG A 36 13.06 -3.63 8.35
CA ARG A 36 11.98 -2.84 7.76
C ARG A 36 11.92 -2.94 6.24
N LEU A 37 10.69 -2.93 5.73
CA LEU A 37 10.38 -2.87 4.31
C LEU A 37 9.25 -1.86 4.09
N LEU A 38 9.57 -0.70 3.47
CA LEU A 38 8.60 0.33 3.13
C LEU A 38 8.45 0.36 1.60
N ILE A 39 7.23 0.17 1.10
CA ILE A 39 6.93 0.06 -0.33
C ILE A 39 5.93 1.14 -0.70
N GLN A 40 6.34 2.06 -1.59
CA GLN A 40 5.45 3.06 -2.16
C GLN A 40 5.33 2.83 -3.66
N GLN A 41 4.12 2.57 -4.15
CA GLN A 41 3.85 2.22 -5.53
C GLN A 41 2.56 2.87 -6.04
N VAL A 42 2.51 3.19 -7.32
CA VAL A 42 1.26 3.60 -7.96
C VAL A 42 0.26 2.45 -7.90
N ARG A 43 0.75 1.23 -8.20
CA ARG A 43 -0.07 0.03 -8.32
C ARG A 43 0.80 -1.23 -8.22
N ILE A 44 0.20 -2.28 -7.69
CA ILE A 44 0.67 -3.66 -7.78
C ILE A 44 -0.45 -4.45 -8.49
N ASP A 45 -0.13 -5.09 -9.61
CA ASP A 45 -1.14 -5.64 -10.54
C ASP A 45 -1.79 -6.95 -10.07
N SER A 46 -1.12 -7.70 -9.20
CA SER A 46 -1.54 -9.05 -8.87
C SER A 46 -1.06 -9.47 -7.47
N ARG A 47 -1.83 -10.32 -6.82
CA ARG A 47 -1.42 -11.03 -5.59
C ARG A 47 -0.27 -12.02 -5.85
N GLU A 48 -0.10 -12.42 -7.10
CA GLU A 48 0.94 -13.33 -7.56
C GLU A 48 2.22 -12.59 -7.99
N ASN A 49 2.24 -11.27 -7.95
CA ASN A 49 3.41 -10.46 -8.27
C ASN A 49 4.63 -10.91 -7.44
N ASP A 50 5.75 -11.22 -8.10
CA ASP A 50 6.93 -11.82 -7.46
C ASP A 50 7.56 -10.94 -6.37
N LEU A 51 7.55 -9.61 -6.56
CA LEU A 51 8.07 -8.65 -5.58
C LEU A 51 7.13 -8.57 -4.37
N LEU A 52 5.81 -8.59 -4.59
CA LEU A 52 4.83 -8.64 -3.51
C LEU A 52 4.96 -9.93 -2.70
N ARG A 53 5.12 -11.07 -3.38
CA ARG A 53 5.34 -12.36 -2.71
C ARG A 53 6.63 -12.38 -1.89
N ALA A 54 7.68 -11.70 -2.38
CA ALA A 54 8.91 -11.52 -1.59
C ALA A 54 8.65 -10.67 -0.32
N ALA A 55 7.87 -9.59 -0.44
CA ALA A 55 7.47 -8.77 0.70
C ALA A 55 6.63 -9.55 1.73
N LEU A 56 5.71 -10.40 1.29
CA LEU A 56 4.93 -11.26 2.18
C LEU A 56 5.83 -12.27 2.92
N ARG A 57 6.83 -12.85 2.25
CA ARG A 57 7.82 -13.72 2.91
C ARG A 57 8.68 -12.95 3.93
N ALA A 58 8.97 -11.67 3.68
CA ALA A 58 9.65 -10.83 4.67
C ALA A 58 8.76 -10.61 5.91
N ALA A 59 7.48 -10.29 5.74
CA ALA A 59 6.53 -10.19 6.84
C ALA A 59 6.39 -11.50 7.64
N GLU A 60 6.35 -12.64 6.96
CA GLU A 60 6.31 -13.98 7.59
C GLU A 60 7.56 -14.26 8.46
N ARG A 61 8.71 -13.66 8.12
CA ARG A 61 9.93 -13.73 8.94
C ARG A 61 9.94 -12.76 10.12
N GLY A 62 8.95 -11.88 10.23
CA GLY A 62 8.87 -10.88 11.31
C GLY A 62 9.39 -9.48 10.93
N VAL A 63 9.72 -9.25 9.66
CA VAL A 63 10.09 -7.92 9.15
C VAL A 63 8.88 -6.99 9.20
N ARG A 64 9.06 -5.75 9.67
CA ARG A 64 8.02 -4.72 9.61
C ARG A 64 7.80 -4.28 8.16
N VAL A 65 6.61 -4.55 7.62
CA VAL A 65 6.26 -4.23 6.22
C VAL A 65 5.16 -3.17 6.18
N ARG A 66 5.37 -2.11 5.41
CA ARG A 66 4.35 -1.09 5.11
C ARG A 66 4.26 -0.92 3.60
N ILE A 67 3.02 -0.99 3.07
CA ILE A 67 2.75 -0.89 1.63
C ILE A 67 1.75 0.26 1.40
N HIS A 68 2.20 1.30 0.69
CA HIS A 68 1.41 2.49 0.38
C HIS A 68 1.17 2.57 -1.13
N LEU A 69 -0.10 2.47 -1.55
CA LEU A 69 -0.50 2.42 -2.94
C LEU A 69 -1.24 3.70 -3.37
N GLY A 70 -1.14 4.04 -4.65
CA GLY A 70 -1.83 5.20 -5.20
C GLY A 70 -3.35 5.09 -5.14
N GLY A 71 -4.04 6.20 -4.77
CA GLY A 71 -5.49 6.33 -4.71
C GLY A 71 -6.11 7.01 -5.92
N SER A 72 -5.40 7.15 -7.05
CA SER A 72 -5.96 7.73 -8.26
C SER A 72 -7.11 6.89 -8.81
N TRP A 73 -8.15 7.54 -9.33
CA TRP A 73 -9.41 6.93 -9.82
C TRP A 73 -9.24 5.70 -10.72
N TYR A 74 -8.14 5.62 -11.50
CA TYR A 74 -7.88 4.53 -12.43
C TYR A 74 -7.19 3.30 -11.79
N VAL A 75 -6.80 3.37 -10.53
CA VAL A 75 -6.15 2.27 -9.76
C VAL A 75 -6.79 2.06 -8.38
N GLU A 76 -7.62 2.97 -7.92
CA GLU A 76 -8.16 3.01 -6.55
C GLU A 76 -8.91 1.72 -6.19
N GLU A 77 -9.82 1.25 -7.05
CA GLU A 77 -10.60 0.04 -6.79
C GLU A 77 -9.73 -1.21 -6.67
N ASP A 78 -8.80 -1.40 -7.61
CA ASP A 78 -7.87 -2.53 -7.60
C ASP A 78 -6.93 -2.49 -6.39
N ASN A 79 -6.38 -1.30 -6.09
CA ASN A 79 -5.49 -1.10 -4.95
C ASN A 79 -6.23 -1.29 -3.62
N ALA A 80 -7.45 -0.78 -3.47
CA ALA A 80 -8.27 -0.98 -2.27
C ALA A 80 -8.60 -2.47 -2.05
N ALA A 81 -8.93 -3.20 -3.11
CA ALA A 81 -9.16 -4.64 -3.04
C ALA A 81 -7.91 -5.41 -2.61
N LEU A 82 -6.72 -5.01 -3.13
CA LEU A 82 -5.44 -5.61 -2.75
C LEU A 82 -5.08 -5.29 -1.30
N VAL A 83 -5.20 -4.03 -0.89
CA VAL A 83 -4.95 -3.55 0.49
C VAL A 83 -5.84 -4.31 1.49
N GLY A 84 -7.14 -4.42 1.20
CA GLY A 84 -8.05 -5.17 2.04
C GLY A 84 -7.67 -6.66 2.16
N TRP A 85 -7.15 -7.27 1.10
CA TRP A 85 -6.65 -8.65 1.15
C TRP A 85 -5.36 -8.77 1.96
N LEU A 86 -4.41 -7.83 1.78
CA LEU A 86 -3.13 -7.80 2.51
C LEU A 86 -3.36 -7.69 4.02
N ASN A 87 -4.18 -6.73 4.46
CA ASN A 87 -4.44 -6.49 5.87
C ASN A 87 -5.16 -7.67 6.54
N ARG A 88 -6.16 -8.28 5.86
CA ARG A 88 -6.79 -9.52 6.40
C ARG A 88 -5.80 -10.67 6.52
N ARG A 89 -4.87 -10.80 5.57
CA ARG A 89 -3.85 -11.84 5.61
C ARG A 89 -2.84 -11.59 6.74
N ALA A 90 -2.43 -10.34 6.94
CA ALA A 90 -1.55 -9.94 8.03
C ALA A 90 -2.19 -10.23 9.39
N GLU A 91 -3.45 -9.85 9.59
CA GLU A 91 -4.21 -10.12 10.81
C GLU A 91 -4.32 -11.65 11.09
N ALA A 92 -4.68 -12.44 10.08
CA ALA A 92 -4.85 -13.89 10.23
C ALA A 92 -3.54 -14.63 10.56
N ASN A 93 -2.38 -14.07 10.25
CA ASN A 93 -1.07 -14.67 10.49
C ASN A 93 -0.24 -13.91 11.55
N GLU A 94 -0.81 -12.88 12.17
CA GLU A 94 -0.15 -12.02 13.17
C GLU A 94 1.16 -11.37 12.65
N TRP A 95 1.17 -10.99 11.36
CA TRP A 95 2.32 -10.33 10.74
C TRP A 95 2.34 -8.83 11.03
N ASP A 96 3.52 -8.25 11.26
CA ASP A 96 3.71 -6.79 11.29
C ASP A 96 3.71 -6.22 9.86
N LEU A 97 2.59 -6.43 9.16
CA LEU A 97 2.34 -5.90 7.84
C LEU A 97 1.06 -5.06 7.85
N GLU A 98 1.16 -3.87 7.27
CA GLU A 98 0.02 -2.99 7.05
C GLU A 98 0.09 -2.39 5.64
N ALA A 99 -1.04 -2.31 4.97
CA ALA A 99 -1.17 -1.70 3.67
C ALA A 99 -2.23 -0.59 3.67
N SER A 100 -2.03 0.46 2.87
CA SER A 100 -2.94 1.59 2.74
C SER A 100 -3.02 2.07 1.29
N VAL A 101 -4.14 2.68 0.94
CA VAL A 101 -4.32 3.44 -0.30
C VAL A 101 -4.22 4.92 0.04
N ASP A 102 -3.50 5.69 -0.79
CA ASP A 102 -3.32 7.13 -0.64
C ASP A 102 -4.64 7.90 -0.81
N GLU A 103 -4.89 8.78 0.11
CA GLU A 103 -5.92 9.82 0.00
C GLU A 103 -5.21 11.16 -0.18
N ALA A 104 -4.86 11.51 -1.43
CA ALA A 104 -4.00 12.65 -1.77
C ALA A 104 -4.16 13.88 -0.87
N ASN A 105 -3.12 14.24 -0.13
CA ASN A 105 -3.09 15.36 0.77
C ASN A 105 -1.87 16.27 0.50
N GLY A 106 -2.10 17.36 -0.23
CA GLY A 106 -1.07 18.34 -0.57
C GLY A 106 -0.29 18.05 -1.86
N TYR A 107 -0.61 16.96 -2.55
CA TYR A 107 -0.21 16.62 -3.92
C TYR A 107 -1.37 15.94 -4.65
N GLU A 108 -1.31 15.83 -5.98
CA GLU A 108 -2.43 15.29 -6.76
C GLU A 108 -2.55 13.77 -6.64
N LYS A 109 -1.41 13.06 -6.59
CA LYS A 109 -1.35 11.60 -6.52
C LYS A 109 0.03 11.08 -6.14
N ILE A 110 0.09 9.91 -5.54
CA ILE A 110 1.33 9.12 -5.48
C ILE A 110 1.67 8.65 -6.89
N HIS A 111 2.85 9.04 -7.36
CA HIS A 111 3.44 8.52 -8.60
C HIS A 111 4.88 8.05 -8.39
N THR A 112 5.31 7.96 -7.16
CA THR A 112 6.58 7.37 -6.72
C THR A 112 6.59 5.86 -6.93
N LYS A 113 7.76 5.30 -7.22
CA LYS A 113 8.02 3.87 -7.27
C LYS A 113 9.30 3.64 -6.50
N GLY A 114 9.16 3.52 -5.19
CA GLY A 114 10.30 3.41 -4.29
C GLY A 114 10.10 2.35 -3.23
N VAL A 115 11.23 1.84 -2.76
CA VAL A 115 11.29 0.84 -1.71
C VAL A 115 12.43 1.21 -0.76
N VAL A 116 12.16 1.17 0.54
CA VAL A 116 13.21 1.13 1.56
C VAL A 116 13.33 -0.31 2.04
N VAL A 117 14.53 -0.85 1.98
CA VAL A 117 14.89 -2.15 2.54
C VAL A 117 16.00 -1.89 3.56
N ASP A 118 15.67 -1.96 4.84
CA ASP A 118 16.58 -1.62 5.93
C ASP A 118 17.29 -0.28 5.71
N ASP A 119 18.60 -0.27 5.46
CA ASP A 119 19.41 0.92 5.18
C ASP A 119 19.64 1.18 3.69
N THR A 120 18.85 0.57 2.82
CA THR A 120 18.94 0.76 1.36
C THR A 120 17.67 1.43 0.83
N ALA A 121 17.81 2.53 0.09
CA ALA A 121 16.73 3.12 -0.68
C ALA A 121 16.82 2.69 -2.15
N VAL A 122 15.76 2.11 -2.70
CA VAL A 122 15.65 1.79 -4.13
C VAL A 122 14.59 2.69 -4.75
N VAL A 123 14.99 3.50 -5.70
CA VAL A 123 14.11 4.46 -6.38
C VAL A 123 14.25 4.37 -7.89
N GLY A 124 13.19 4.65 -8.62
CA GLY A 124 13.24 4.60 -10.08
C GLY A 124 11.87 4.69 -10.74
N SER A 125 11.76 4.10 -11.93
CA SER A 125 10.54 4.16 -12.74
C SER A 125 9.68 2.88 -12.66
N LEU A 126 10.15 1.79 -12.03
CA LEU A 126 9.55 0.47 -12.04
C LEU A 126 8.25 0.40 -11.21
N ASN A 127 7.11 0.30 -11.88
CA ASN A 127 5.88 -0.17 -11.26
C ASN A 127 5.92 -1.69 -11.02
N TRP A 128 5.28 -2.17 -9.97
CA TRP A 128 5.17 -3.60 -9.68
C TRP A 128 4.02 -4.23 -10.50
N VAL A 129 4.22 -4.22 -11.82
CA VAL A 129 3.32 -4.83 -12.81
C VAL A 129 4.14 -5.69 -13.78
N GLU A 130 3.54 -6.75 -14.29
CA GLU A 130 4.21 -7.73 -15.13
C GLU A 130 4.90 -7.08 -16.34
N SER A 131 4.20 -6.21 -17.06
CA SER A 131 4.76 -5.53 -18.23
C SER A 131 5.98 -4.66 -17.90
N ALA A 132 6.01 -4.01 -16.72
CA ALA A 132 7.14 -3.18 -16.31
C ALA A 132 8.36 -4.03 -15.91
N THR A 133 8.14 -5.21 -15.33
CA THR A 133 9.24 -6.11 -14.92
C THR A 133 9.81 -6.93 -16.06
N ALA A 134 8.98 -7.33 -17.03
CA ALA A 134 9.32 -8.32 -18.06
C ALA A 134 9.46 -7.74 -19.48
N GLU A 135 8.82 -6.62 -19.80
CA GLU A 135 8.71 -6.11 -21.17
C GLU A 135 9.29 -4.70 -21.34
N ASN A 136 9.07 -3.81 -20.38
CA ASN A 136 9.51 -2.43 -20.47
C ASN A 136 10.99 -2.26 -20.10
N ARG A 137 11.58 -1.19 -20.64
CA ARG A 137 12.87 -0.69 -20.18
C ARG A 137 12.64 0.33 -19.07
N GLU A 138 12.86 -0.11 -17.81
CA GLU A 138 12.81 0.71 -16.61
C GLU A 138 14.21 0.83 -16.00
N VAL A 139 14.43 1.90 -15.24
CA VAL A 139 15.69 2.14 -14.54
C VAL A 139 15.42 2.35 -13.07
N LEU A 140 16.19 1.67 -12.23
CA LEU A 140 16.20 1.86 -10.79
C LEU A 140 17.63 2.13 -10.32
N VAL A 141 17.72 2.84 -9.19
CA VAL A 141 18.97 3.04 -8.48
C VAL A 141 18.77 2.54 -7.05
N ALA A 142 19.62 1.61 -6.63
CA ALA A 142 19.73 1.20 -5.24
C ALA A 142 20.88 1.99 -4.60
N LEU A 143 20.57 2.73 -3.56
CA LEU A 143 21.48 3.55 -2.77
C LEU A 143 21.70 2.84 -1.41
N GLU A 144 22.83 2.24 -1.22
CA GLU A 144 23.24 1.66 0.07
C GLU A 144 23.72 2.81 0.96
N SER A 145 22.83 3.33 1.79
CA SER A 145 23.01 4.51 2.60
C SER A 145 21.89 4.66 3.62
N ALA A 146 22.20 4.51 4.90
CA ALA A 146 21.24 4.77 5.98
C ALA A 146 20.64 6.18 5.88
N GLY A 147 21.45 7.18 5.51
CA GLY A 147 21.01 8.55 5.32
C GLY A 147 19.99 8.74 4.19
N ALA A 148 20.11 8.00 3.06
CA ALA A 148 19.16 8.00 1.96
C ALA A 148 17.89 7.23 2.34
N ALA A 149 18.05 6.06 2.95
CA ALA A 149 16.95 5.22 3.42
C ALA A 149 16.08 5.96 4.45
N ASP A 150 16.69 6.60 5.45
CA ASP A 150 15.99 7.37 6.48
C ASP A 150 15.30 8.62 5.91
N TYR A 151 15.93 9.31 4.95
CA TYR A 151 15.29 10.44 4.30
C TYR A 151 14.03 9.99 3.54
N TYR A 152 14.14 8.93 2.72
CA TYR A 152 13.00 8.43 1.98
C TYR A 152 11.93 7.83 2.90
N ALA A 153 12.34 7.14 3.98
CA ALA A 153 11.42 6.66 5.01
C ALA A 153 10.64 7.80 5.65
N SER A 154 11.30 8.94 5.96
CA SER A 154 10.62 10.10 6.55
C SER A 154 9.56 10.71 5.60
N VAL A 155 9.80 10.67 4.29
CA VAL A 155 8.81 11.09 3.28
C VAL A 155 7.64 10.11 3.24
N PHE A 156 7.95 8.81 3.19
CA PHE A 156 6.95 7.75 3.21
C PHE A 156 6.05 7.83 4.45
N GLU A 157 6.63 8.00 5.64
CA GLU A 157 5.91 8.07 6.91
C GLU A 157 5.02 9.32 6.99
N ALA A 158 5.47 10.45 6.45
CA ALA A 158 4.65 11.66 6.38
C ALA A 158 3.44 11.49 5.45
N ASP A 159 3.61 10.82 4.29
CA ASP A 159 2.52 10.48 3.39
C ASP A 159 1.57 9.45 4.04
N TRP A 160 2.12 8.48 4.75
CA TRP A 160 1.39 7.43 5.46
C TRP A 160 0.49 8.00 6.57
N ASP A 161 1.01 8.91 7.39
CA ASP A 161 0.28 9.52 8.51
C ASP A 161 -0.88 10.41 8.03
N ASP A 162 -0.72 11.04 6.86
CA ASP A 162 -1.76 11.89 6.27
C ASP A 162 -2.97 11.10 5.75
N THR A 163 -2.83 9.81 5.45
CA THR A 163 -3.95 8.95 4.99
C THR A 163 -4.99 8.64 6.06
N GLY A 164 -4.78 9.11 7.29
CA GLY A 164 -5.69 8.80 8.40
C GLY A 164 -5.71 7.31 8.78
N SER A 165 -4.78 6.52 8.25
CA SER A 165 -4.61 5.09 8.53
C SER A 165 -4.11 4.87 9.96
N ARG A 166 -4.89 5.33 10.95
CA ARG A 166 -4.75 4.85 12.32
C ARG A 166 -5.45 3.51 12.39
N PRO A 167 -4.79 2.43 12.80
CA PRO A 167 -5.48 1.16 13.04
C PRO A 167 -6.64 1.45 13.98
N ILE A 168 -7.86 1.13 13.54
CA ILE A 168 -9.04 1.22 14.43
C ILE A 168 -8.76 0.22 15.54
N PRO A 169 -8.60 0.67 16.82
CA PRO A 169 -8.34 -0.26 17.91
C PRO A 169 -9.43 -1.33 17.89
N GLY A 170 -9.04 -2.61 17.86
CA GLY A 170 -9.98 -3.73 17.71
C GLY A 170 -11.18 -3.72 18.68
N GLY A 171 -11.08 -2.98 19.81
CA GLY A 171 -12.17 -2.71 20.72
C GLY A 171 -13.30 -1.85 20.14
N LEU A 172 -13.04 -0.96 19.16
CA LEU A 172 -14.08 -0.15 18.52
C LEU A 172 -14.87 -0.94 17.47
N LEU A 173 -14.27 -1.92 16.80
CA LEU A 173 -14.99 -2.83 15.89
C LEU A 173 -15.93 -3.76 16.66
N ALA A 174 -15.54 -4.22 17.84
CA ALA A 174 -16.43 -5.00 18.71
C ALA A 174 -17.63 -4.17 19.21
N ALA A 175 -17.42 -2.87 19.56
CA ALA A 175 -18.48 -1.99 19.96
C ALA A 175 -19.47 -1.66 18.82
N ALA A 176 -18.98 -1.51 17.59
CA ALA A 176 -19.83 -1.27 16.42
C ALA A 176 -20.65 -2.52 16.05
N ALA A 177 -20.09 -3.73 16.21
CA ALA A 177 -20.80 -4.99 15.97
C ALA A 177 -21.92 -5.23 17.01
N VAL A 178 -21.72 -4.84 18.27
CA VAL A 178 -22.74 -4.93 19.33
C VAL A 178 -23.85 -3.89 19.13
N ALA A 179 -23.50 -2.68 18.69
CA ALA A 179 -24.50 -1.63 18.37
C ALA A 179 -25.34 -1.97 17.12
N GLY A 180 -24.72 -2.60 16.10
CA GLY A 180 -25.39 -3.06 14.88
C GLY A 180 -26.39 -4.19 15.13
N SER A 181 -26.09 -5.13 16.01
CA SER A 181 -26.97 -6.25 16.36
C SER A 181 -28.19 -5.81 17.20
N GLY A 182 -28.05 -4.78 18.04
CA GLY A 182 -29.17 -4.17 18.77
C GLY A 182 -30.15 -3.40 17.89
N GLY A 183 -29.65 -2.73 16.82
CA GLY A 183 -30.45 -1.98 15.86
C GLY A 183 -31.31 -2.87 14.96
N LEU A 184 -30.84 -4.03 14.57
CA LEU A 184 -31.60 -4.97 13.72
C LEU A 184 -32.80 -5.60 14.43
N LEU A 185 -32.77 -5.75 15.74
CA LEU A 185 -33.89 -6.25 16.54
C LEU A 185 -34.98 -5.20 16.74
N ALA A 186 -34.65 -3.91 16.72
CA ALA A 186 -35.63 -2.83 16.85
C ALA A 186 -36.40 -2.55 15.54
N LEU A 187 -35.77 -2.78 14.36
CA LEU A 187 -36.42 -2.56 13.05
C LEU A 187 -37.45 -3.63 12.68
N ARG A 188 -37.45 -4.79 13.34
CA ARG A 188 -38.46 -5.86 13.12
C ARG A 188 -39.83 -5.58 13.72
N ARG A 189 -40.03 -4.47 14.46
CA ARG A 189 -41.29 -4.10 15.08
C ARG A 189 -41.98 -2.87 14.46
N LEU A 190 -41.50 -2.34 13.35
CA LEU A 190 -42.18 -1.29 12.62
C LEU A 190 -42.97 -1.88 11.46
N GLU A 191 -44.25 -2.16 11.67
CA GLU A 191 -45.19 -2.45 10.60
C GLU A 191 -45.40 -1.17 9.77
N PHE A 192 -45.00 -1.24 8.49
CA PHE A 192 -45.30 -0.20 7.51
C PHE A 192 -46.78 -0.29 7.14
N VAL A 193 -47.57 0.66 7.59
CA VAL A 193 -48.91 0.94 7.04
C VAL A 193 -48.70 1.61 5.69
N GLY A 194 -48.87 0.87 4.61
CA GLY A 194 -48.78 1.40 3.25
C GLY A 194 -49.96 2.29 2.92
N ARG A 195 -49.70 3.51 2.45
CA ARG A 195 -50.62 4.26 1.60
C ARG A 195 -50.10 4.16 0.19
N GLY A 196 -50.91 3.53 -0.66
CA GLY A 196 -50.68 3.52 -2.08
C GLY A 196 -50.92 4.89 -2.72
N GLU A 197 -50.01 5.27 -3.58
CA GLU A 197 -50.28 6.16 -4.71
C GLU A 197 -49.47 5.68 -5.90
N THR A 198 -50.19 5.32 -6.94
CA THR A 198 -49.73 5.03 -8.28
C THR A 198 -49.34 6.33 -8.95
N VAL A 199 -48.16 6.42 -9.51
CA VAL A 199 -47.78 7.40 -10.52
C VAL A 199 -47.30 6.68 -11.74
N THR A 200 -48.15 6.77 -12.79
CA THR A 200 -47.87 6.40 -14.18
C THR A 200 -47.01 7.47 -14.85
N ASP A 201 -46.27 7.00 -15.86
CA ASP A 201 -45.68 7.73 -16.98
C ASP A 201 -44.52 8.69 -16.76
N TRP A 202 -43.34 8.29 -17.24
CA TRP A 202 -42.53 9.14 -18.12
C TRP A 202 -41.83 8.29 -19.18
N GLN A 203 -42.29 8.49 -20.44
CA GLN A 203 -41.50 8.25 -21.64
C GLN A 203 -40.53 9.43 -21.83
N TRP A 204 -39.30 9.14 -22.14
CA TRP A 204 -38.40 9.65 -23.22
C TRP A 204 -37.05 9.00 -23.07
#